data_9ffd7dac1731676605bc7563bc5313bd
#
_entry.id   9ffd7dac1731676605bc7563bc5313bd
#
_cell.length_a   1.000
_cell.length_b   1.000
_cell.length_c   1.000
_cell.angle_alpha   90.00
_cell.angle_beta   90.00
_cell.angle_gamma   90.00
#
_symmetry.space_group_name_H-M   'P 1'
#
loop_
_entity.id
_entity.type
_entity.pdbx_description
1 polymer ?
#
loop_
_entity_poly.entity_id
_entity_poly.type
_entity_poly.pdbx_seq_one_letter_code
_entity_poly.pdbx_strand_id
1 'polypeptide(L)'
;MIAIHKSEFGFHPSWKAYCEQENIPYKVVDCYANDIITQLQDCSALMWHHSQGNPKDLLIAKQILFALEHTGFKVFPDFKTNWHFDDKLGQKYLLERAEAPMVP
;
A
#
# COMPACT_ATOMS: atom_id res chain seq x y z
N MET A 1 -8.32 -6.65 -12.66
CA MET A 1 -8.81 -7.06 -11.32
C MET A 1 -7.95 -6.39 -10.27
N ILE A 2 -8.55 -5.97 -9.17
CA ILE A 2 -7.84 -5.34 -8.07
C ILE A 2 -7.49 -6.42 -7.04
N ALA A 3 -6.24 -6.45 -6.59
CA ALA A 3 -5.83 -7.31 -5.49
C ALA A 3 -5.90 -6.52 -4.18
N ILE A 4 -6.43 -7.13 -3.14
CA ILE A 4 -6.53 -6.54 -1.81
C ILE A 4 -5.85 -7.50 -0.83
N HIS A 5 -4.83 -6.99 -0.12
CA HIS A 5 -4.16 -7.81 0.90
C HIS A 5 -5.12 -8.12 2.05
N LYS A 6 -5.19 -9.38 2.45
CA LYS A 6 -5.96 -9.78 3.61
C LYS A 6 -5.27 -9.24 4.86
N SER A 7 -5.92 -8.34 5.58
CA SER A 7 -5.43 -7.87 6.87
C SER A 7 -6.54 -7.96 7.89
N GLU A 8 -6.14 -8.21 9.14
CA GLU A 8 -7.10 -8.30 10.23
C GLU A 8 -7.66 -6.93 10.61
N PHE A 9 -6.89 -5.88 10.30
CA PHE A 9 -7.24 -4.50 10.63
C PHE A 9 -7.17 -3.64 9.38
N GLY A 10 -7.74 -2.43 9.49
CA GLY A 10 -7.66 -1.45 8.44
C GLY A 10 -8.88 -1.45 7.53
N PHE A 11 -8.72 -0.96 6.32
CA PHE A 11 -9.83 -0.67 5.43
C PHE A 11 -10.17 -1.80 4.45
N HIS A 12 -9.49 -2.95 4.53
CA HIS A 12 -9.73 -3.99 3.54
C HIS A 12 -11.18 -4.50 3.51
N PRO A 13 -11.91 -4.62 4.65
CA PRO A 13 -13.33 -4.99 4.57
C PRO A 13 -14.17 -3.94 3.86
N SER A 14 -13.88 -2.66 4.07
CA SER A 14 -14.59 -1.57 3.40
C SER A 14 -14.31 -1.55 1.89
N TRP A 15 -13.09 -1.81 1.50
CA TRP A 15 -12.71 -1.90 0.08
C TRP A 15 -13.41 -3.06 -0.62
N LYS A 16 -13.47 -4.21 0.05
CA LYS A 16 -14.20 -5.37 -0.48
C LYS A 16 -15.68 -5.07 -0.66
N ALA A 17 -16.31 -4.47 0.36
CA ALA A 17 -17.72 -4.11 0.30
C ALA A 17 -18.00 -3.14 -0.83
N TYR A 18 -17.14 -2.15 -1.03
CA TYR A 18 -17.27 -1.20 -2.13
C TYR A 18 -17.14 -1.88 -3.49
N CYS A 19 -16.17 -2.77 -3.65
CA CYS A 19 -16.01 -3.51 -4.88
C CYS A 19 -17.23 -4.36 -5.20
N GLU A 20 -17.81 -5.01 -4.20
CA GLU A 20 -19.01 -5.80 -4.37
C GLU A 20 -20.22 -4.94 -4.75
N GLN A 21 -20.37 -3.79 -4.09
CA GLN A 21 -21.46 -2.85 -4.37
C GLN A 21 -21.39 -2.31 -5.80
N GLU A 22 -20.19 -1.98 -6.27
CA GLU A 22 -19.99 -1.37 -7.59
C GLU A 22 -19.65 -2.39 -8.69
N ASN A 23 -19.71 -3.68 -8.38
CA ASN A 23 -19.39 -4.76 -9.31
C ASN A 23 -17.98 -4.67 -9.88
N ILE A 24 -17.02 -4.24 -9.06
CA ILE A 24 -15.62 -4.15 -9.45
C ILE A 24 -14.94 -5.49 -9.16
N PRO A 25 -14.35 -6.16 -10.15
CA PRO A 25 -13.65 -7.42 -9.92
C PRO A 25 -12.47 -7.21 -8.96
N TYR A 26 -12.39 -8.06 -7.93
CA TYR A 26 -11.28 -8.04 -6.99
C TYR A 26 -10.96 -9.45 -6.52
N LYS A 27 -9.77 -9.61 -5.93
CA LYS A 27 -9.44 -10.83 -5.20
C LYS A 27 -8.62 -10.48 -3.97
N VAL A 28 -8.70 -11.35 -2.96
CA VAL A 28 -7.93 -11.20 -1.73
C VAL A 28 -6.63 -11.98 -1.88
N VAL A 29 -5.50 -11.34 -1.57
CA VAL A 29 -4.17 -11.93 -1.67
C VAL A 29 -3.46 -11.88 -0.34
N ASP A 30 -2.41 -12.69 -0.19
CA ASP A 30 -1.54 -12.71 0.98
C ASP A 30 -0.17 -12.19 0.58
N CYS A 31 0.13 -10.94 0.94
CA CYS A 31 1.39 -10.31 0.59
C CYS A 31 2.58 -10.90 1.35
N TYR A 32 2.36 -11.72 2.37
CA TYR A 32 3.43 -12.44 3.05
C TYR A 32 3.82 -13.74 2.35
N ALA A 33 3.02 -14.19 1.39
CA ALA A 33 3.29 -15.44 0.69
C ALA A 33 4.46 -15.28 -0.28
N ASN A 34 5.27 -16.32 -0.42
CA ASN A 34 6.42 -16.30 -1.34
C ASN A 34 6.00 -16.15 -2.80
N ASP A 35 4.78 -16.56 -3.14
CA ASP A 35 4.25 -16.50 -4.49
C ASP A 35 3.39 -15.27 -4.78
N ILE A 36 3.55 -14.20 -4.00
CA ILE A 36 2.70 -13.00 -4.15
C ILE A 36 2.76 -12.44 -5.57
N ILE A 37 3.91 -12.44 -6.22
CA ILE A 37 4.02 -11.93 -7.58
C ILE A 37 3.18 -12.76 -8.54
N THR A 38 3.17 -14.08 -8.36
CA THR A 38 2.32 -14.97 -9.14
C THR A 38 0.84 -14.72 -8.87
N GLN A 39 0.47 -14.47 -7.61
CA GLN A 39 -0.91 -14.14 -7.27
C GLN A 39 -1.40 -12.86 -7.93
N LEU A 40 -0.49 -11.94 -8.29
CA LEU A 40 -0.84 -10.65 -8.88
C LEU A 40 -0.85 -10.66 -10.41
N GLN A 41 -0.57 -11.78 -11.06
CA GLN A 41 -0.44 -11.83 -12.53
C GLN A 41 -1.70 -11.41 -13.27
N ASP A 42 -2.88 -11.69 -12.72
CA ASP A 42 -4.15 -11.32 -13.31
C ASP A 42 -4.72 -10.01 -12.74
N CYS A 43 -3.91 -9.25 -12.00
CA CYS A 43 -4.33 -8.03 -11.34
C CYS A 43 -3.68 -6.81 -11.98
N SER A 44 -4.37 -5.67 -11.90
CA SER A 44 -3.88 -4.39 -12.39
C SER A 44 -3.43 -3.46 -11.27
N ALA A 45 -3.78 -3.77 -10.02
CA ALA A 45 -3.45 -2.94 -8.87
C ALA A 45 -3.43 -3.78 -7.60
N LEU A 46 -2.67 -3.32 -6.61
CA LEU A 46 -2.64 -3.90 -5.26
C LEU A 46 -2.96 -2.83 -4.25
N MET A 47 -3.91 -3.12 -3.35
CA MET A 47 -4.27 -2.26 -2.23
C MET A 47 -3.92 -2.96 -0.93
N TRP A 48 -3.14 -2.30 -0.10
CA TRP A 48 -2.73 -2.85 1.19
C TRP A 48 -2.71 -1.76 2.25
N HIS A 49 -3.68 -1.79 3.17
CA HIS A 49 -3.65 -0.91 4.33
C HIS A 49 -2.75 -1.55 5.38
N HIS A 50 -1.43 -1.35 5.23
CA HIS A 50 -0.45 -1.93 6.14
C HIS A 50 -0.47 -1.22 7.49
N SER A 51 -0.13 -1.96 8.55
CA SER A 51 -0.17 -1.46 9.91
C SER A 51 1.17 -0.87 10.34
N GLN A 52 1.13 0.36 10.83
CA GLN A 52 2.29 1.02 11.42
C GLN A 52 2.79 0.29 12.68
N GLY A 53 1.88 -0.33 13.43
CA GLY A 53 2.21 -1.05 14.65
C GLY A 53 2.77 -2.45 14.42
N ASN A 54 2.83 -2.91 13.17
CA ASN A 54 3.32 -4.24 12.83
C ASN A 54 4.65 -4.13 12.09
N PRO A 55 5.80 -4.50 12.73
CA PRO A 55 7.11 -4.40 12.07
C PRO A 55 7.20 -5.21 10.77
N LYS A 56 6.50 -6.34 10.70
CA LYS A 56 6.46 -7.17 9.50
C LYS A 56 5.78 -6.44 8.35
N ASP A 57 4.66 -5.75 8.62
CA ASP A 57 3.98 -4.93 7.62
C ASP A 57 4.90 -3.81 7.12
N LEU A 58 5.55 -3.10 8.02
CA LEU A 58 6.43 -1.99 7.64
C LEU A 58 7.55 -2.45 6.70
N LEU A 59 8.16 -3.58 7.00
CA LEU A 59 9.26 -4.09 6.21
C LEU A 59 8.79 -4.64 4.86
N ILE A 60 7.82 -5.54 4.87
CA ILE A 60 7.38 -6.25 3.68
C ILE A 60 6.58 -5.34 2.75
N ALA A 61 5.76 -4.46 3.29
CA ALA A 61 5.00 -3.51 2.47
C ALA A 61 5.95 -2.63 1.67
N LYS A 62 6.99 -2.12 2.31
CA LYS A 62 7.99 -1.28 1.64
C LYS A 62 8.66 -2.03 0.48
N GLN A 63 9.04 -3.29 0.71
CA GLN A 63 9.70 -4.10 -0.31
C GLN A 63 8.77 -4.40 -1.49
N ILE A 64 7.57 -4.87 -1.22
CA ILE A 64 6.62 -5.28 -2.25
C ILE A 64 6.07 -4.08 -3.01
N LEU A 65 5.59 -3.07 -2.29
CA LEU A 65 4.96 -1.91 -2.93
C LEU A 65 5.97 -1.12 -3.75
N PHE A 66 7.18 -0.96 -3.25
CA PHE A 66 8.25 -0.26 -3.99
C PHE A 66 8.64 -1.02 -5.25
N ALA A 67 8.85 -2.34 -5.14
CA ALA A 67 9.23 -3.15 -6.30
C ALA A 67 8.14 -3.13 -7.38
N LEU A 68 6.88 -3.24 -6.99
CA LEU A 68 5.77 -3.21 -7.94
C LEU A 68 5.65 -1.85 -8.61
N GLU A 69 5.72 -0.77 -7.83
CA GLU A 69 5.63 0.59 -8.37
C GLU A 69 6.78 0.87 -9.33
N HIS A 70 7.99 0.41 -8.97
CA HIS A 70 9.18 0.59 -9.81
C HIS A 70 9.02 -0.08 -11.18
N THR A 71 8.26 -1.17 -11.26
CA THR A 71 8.01 -1.87 -12.52
C THR A 71 6.72 -1.42 -13.21
N GLY A 72 6.11 -0.34 -12.75
CA GLY A 72 4.92 0.24 -13.38
C GLY A 72 3.59 -0.33 -12.92
N PHE A 73 3.57 -1.18 -11.91
CA PHE A 73 2.34 -1.71 -11.33
C PHE A 73 1.72 -0.69 -10.38
N LYS A 74 0.39 -0.54 -10.43
CA LYS A 74 -0.30 0.38 -9.53
C LYS A 74 -0.43 -0.19 -8.13
N VAL A 75 -0.03 0.60 -7.14
CA VAL A 75 -0.13 0.20 -5.73
C VAL A 75 -0.78 1.31 -4.91
N PHE A 76 -1.43 0.93 -3.81
CA PHE A 76 -1.97 1.88 -2.86
C PHE A 76 -1.71 1.38 -1.44
N PRO A 77 -1.09 2.18 -0.59
CA PRO A 77 -0.48 3.47 -0.88
C PRO A 77 0.78 3.30 -1.73
N ASP A 78 1.08 4.28 -2.58
CA ASP A 78 2.28 4.22 -3.40
C ASP A 78 3.52 4.68 -2.63
N PHE A 79 4.71 4.34 -3.15
CA PHE A 79 5.95 4.66 -2.48
C PHE A 79 6.19 6.17 -2.44
N LYS A 80 5.85 6.88 -3.50
CA LYS A 80 6.07 8.33 -3.57
C LYS A 80 5.37 9.09 -2.46
N THR A 81 4.18 8.64 -2.05
CA THR A 81 3.42 9.28 -0.98
C THR A 81 3.64 8.62 0.37
N ASN A 82 4.19 7.41 0.42
CA ASN A 82 4.27 6.60 1.63
C ASN A 82 5.68 6.43 2.20
N TRP A 83 6.73 6.77 1.46
CA TRP A 83 8.10 6.53 1.93
C TRP A 83 8.42 7.27 3.24
N HIS A 84 7.82 8.45 3.43
CA HIS A 84 8.05 9.27 4.64
C HIS A 84 7.08 8.94 5.77
N PHE A 85 6.25 7.90 5.60
CA PHE A 85 5.32 7.48 6.63
C PHE A 85 6.09 7.09 7.90
N ASP A 86 5.70 7.70 9.02
CA ASP A 86 6.37 7.55 10.32
C ASP A 86 7.85 7.96 10.32
N ASP A 87 8.26 8.79 9.36
CA ASP A 87 9.61 9.36 9.28
C ASP A 87 9.51 10.87 9.43
N LYS A 88 9.59 11.35 10.68
CA LYS A 88 9.42 12.78 10.98
C LYS A 88 10.50 13.63 10.36
N LEU A 89 11.73 13.14 10.27
CA LEU A 89 12.83 13.88 9.66
C LEU A 89 12.65 13.97 8.14
N GLY A 90 12.26 12.86 7.49
CA GLY A 90 11.95 12.88 6.08
C GLY A 90 10.79 13.81 5.75
N GLN A 91 9.75 13.79 6.57
CA GLN A 91 8.62 14.71 6.42
C GLN A 91 9.06 16.17 6.56
N LYS A 92 9.92 16.45 7.52
CA LYS A 92 10.45 17.81 7.72
C LYS A 92 11.14 18.33 6.46
N TYR A 93 12.06 17.55 5.89
CA TYR A 93 12.78 17.98 4.71
C TYR A 93 11.90 18.09 3.48
N LEU A 94 10.98 17.13 3.32
CA LEU A 94 10.03 17.14 2.22
C LEU A 94 9.17 18.41 2.25
N LEU A 95 8.62 18.75 3.43
CA LEU A 95 7.76 19.91 3.58
C LEU A 95 8.53 21.22 3.46
N GLU A 96 9.75 21.29 3.96
CA GLU A 96 10.61 22.45 3.76
C GLU A 96 10.90 22.71 2.29
N ARG A 97 11.24 21.65 1.54
CA ARG A 97 11.51 21.77 0.10
C ARG A 97 10.28 22.18 -0.68
N ALA A 98 9.11 21.74 -0.24
CA ALA A 98 7.82 22.11 -0.84
C ALA A 98 7.29 23.45 -0.34
N GLU A 99 8.02 24.12 0.57
CA GLU A 99 7.64 25.41 1.15
C GLU A 99 6.29 25.36 1.89
N ALA A 100 5.95 24.19 2.43
CA ALA A 100 4.71 24.03 3.19
C ALA A 100 4.85 24.63 4.60
N PRO A 101 3.78 25.27 5.15
CA PRO A 101 3.81 25.73 6.53
C PRO A 101 3.96 24.56 7.50
N MET A 102 4.83 24.73 8.48
CA MET A 102 5.06 23.70 9.50
C MET A 102 4.88 24.30 10.88
N VAL A 103 4.37 23.48 11.80
CA VAL A 103 4.33 23.83 13.21
C VAL A 103 5.71 23.63 13.80
N PRO A 104 6.25 24.62 14.53
CA PRO A 104 7.57 24.51 15.15
C PRO A 104 7.66 23.40 16.20
#